data_529a7b36dfcc31c9b33a14958df3f2c0
#
_entry.id   529a7b36dfcc31c9b33a14958df3f2c0
#
_cell.length_a   1.000
_cell.length_b   1.000
_cell.length_c   1.000
_cell.angle_alpha   90.00
_cell.angle_beta   90.00
_cell.angle_gamma   90.00
#
_symmetry.space_group_name_H-M   'P 1'
#
loop_
_entity.id
_entity.type
_entity.pdbx_description
1 polymer ?
#
loop_
_entity_poly.entity_id
_entity_poly.type
_entity_poly.pdbx_seq_one_letter_code
_entity_poly.pdbx_strand_id
1 'polypeptide(L)'
;MLFVACLALGFIRGLLQNNEQGKKGEDIMTTIHVKIPNWLDLIFAWPAIVYRRWKYGEAFRRIYLDEGLWAIVDTADYYRYAGFKWCIGGFEGKFYAVRGQRIGPDDLKIVRLHRLIMNAPEGLLVDHRNSDGLDNRRTNLRLATHAENTQNSRKRKGTTSKYIGVSFDRKAGNWRSGIMFKKKAIWLGSFDDEIAAARVYDEAAKKYYGEFARLNFPEAATPS
;
A
#
# COMPACT_ATOMS: atom_id res chain seq x y z
N MET A 1 34.69 3.83 -3.41
CA MET A 1 33.47 3.12 -3.02
C MET A 1 33.64 1.61 -2.79
N LEU A 2 34.55 0.92 -3.45
CA LEU A 2 34.83 -0.51 -3.19
C LEU A 2 35.49 -0.80 -1.81
N PHE A 3 36.26 0.13 -1.28
CA PHE A 3 37.03 -0.08 -0.02
C PHE A 3 36.13 -0.16 1.25
N VAL A 4 35.00 0.54 1.28
CA VAL A 4 34.09 0.53 2.42
C VAL A 4 33.27 -0.76 2.46
N ALA A 5 32.95 -1.33 1.29
CA ALA A 5 32.23 -2.60 1.20
C ALA A 5 33.11 -3.80 1.66
N CYS A 6 34.41 -3.76 1.41
CA CYS A 6 35.33 -4.82 1.87
C CYS A 6 35.54 -4.82 3.39
N LEU A 7 35.56 -3.66 4.04
CA LEU A 7 35.67 -3.57 5.51
C LEU A 7 34.42 -4.08 6.23
N ALA A 8 33.22 -3.81 5.66
CA ALA A 8 31.96 -4.31 6.23
C ALA A 8 31.85 -5.85 6.11
N LEU A 9 32.29 -6.43 4.99
CA LEU A 9 32.31 -7.89 4.81
C LEU A 9 33.35 -8.58 5.72
N GLY A 10 34.52 -7.93 5.97
CA GLY A 10 35.53 -8.41 6.88
C GLY A 10 35.06 -8.44 8.34
N PHE A 11 34.33 -7.42 8.78
CA PHE A 11 33.78 -7.31 10.13
C PHE A 11 32.66 -8.36 10.38
N ILE A 12 31.81 -8.58 9.41
CA ILE A 12 30.75 -9.61 9.49
C ILE A 12 31.36 -11.02 9.49
N ARG A 13 32.43 -11.24 8.72
CA ARG A 13 33.13 -12.55 8.70
C ARG A 13 33.85 -12.83 10.02
N GLY A 14 34.40 -11.83 10.69
CA GLY A 14 35.04 -11.98 12.03
C GLY A 14 34.03 -12.30 13.14
N LEU A 15 32.79 -11.80 13.05
CA LEU A 15 31.73 -12.12 14.00
C LEU A 15 31.16 -13.56 13.80
N LEU A 16 31.23 -14.09 12.58
CA LEU A 16 30.77 -15.44 12.28
C LEU A 16 31.77 -16.53 12.69
N GLN A 17 33.08 -16.22 12.74
CA GLN A 17 34.11 -17.24 13.11
C GLN A 17 34.20 -17.52 14.62
N ASN A 18 33.65 -16.70 15.49
CA ASN A 18 33.69 -16.92 16.93
C ASN A 18 32.58 -17.82 17.51
N ASN A 19 31.71 -18.40 16.68
CA ASN A 19 30.59 -19.22 17.15
C ASN A 19 30.60 -20.69 16.66
N GLU A 20 31.68 -21.14 16.03
CA GLU A 20 31.82 -22.55 15.61
C GLU A 20 32.56 -23.42 16.63
N GLN A 21 31.98 -23.59 17.83
CA GLN A 21 32.29 -24.76 18.64
C GLN A 21 31.01 -25.32 19.28
N GLY A 22 30.43 -26.32 18.65
CA GLY A 22 29.43 -27.18 19.29
C GLY A 22 28.14 -27.44 18.57
N LYS A 23 28.10 -28.43 17.78
CA LYS A 23 27.15 -29.54 17.55
C LYS A 23 26.88 -29.80 16.08
N LYS A 24 27.25 -31.02 15.68
CA LYS A 24 26.85 -31.69 14.44
C LYS A 24 25.34 -31.94 14.44
N GLY A 25 24.70 -31.62 13.30
CA GLY A 25 23.43 -32.21 12.89
C GLY A 25 22.25 -31.28 13.05
N GLU A 26 21.94 -30.63 11.98
CA GLU A 26 20.69 -30.04 11.47
C GLU A 26 20.97 -28.65 10.88
N ASP A 27 20.81 -28.51 9.56
CA ASP A 27 20.91 -27.25 8.85
C ASP A 27 19.71 -26.36 9.24
N ILE A 28 19.75 -25.81 10.45
CA ILE A 28 18.88 -24.70 10.84
C ILE A 28 19.57 -23.44 10.36
N MET A 29 19.07 -22.87 9.26
CA MET A 29 19.38 -21.48 8.88
C MET A 29 18.98 -20.56 10.05
N THR A 30 19.88 -20.39 11.00
CA THR A 30 19.67 -19.45 12.10
C THR A 30 19.83 -18.03 11.54
N THR A 31 18.72 -17.38 11.24
CA THR A 31 18.73 -15.96 10.85
C THR A 31 19.16 -15.14 12.06
N ILE A 32 20.43 -14.73 12.08
CA ILE A 32 20.96 -13.84 13.13
C ILE A 32 20.39 -12.44 12.89
N HIS A 33 19.42 -12.03 13.72
CA HIS A 33 18.92 -10.68 13.74
C HIS A 33 19.91 -9.75 14.45
N VAL A 34 20.91 -9.24 13.72
CA VAL A 34 21.80 -8.22 14.24
C VAL A 34 21.03 -6.90 14.29
N LYS A 35 20.77 -6.37 15.48
CA LYS A 35 20.23 -5.01 15.64
C LYS A 35 21.33 -4.00 15.27
N ILE A 36 21.34 -3.57 14.03
CA ILE A 36 22.22 -2.50 13.55
C ILE A 36 21.65 -1.17 14.08
N PRO A 37 22.46 -0.29 14.68
CA PRO A 37 22.00 1.04 15.06
C PRO A 37 21.41 1.78 13.84
N ASN A 38 20.34 2.52 14.04
CA ASN A 38 19.60 3.19 12.96
C ASN A 38 20.47 4.09 12.07
N TRP A 39 21.51 4.71 12.62
CA TRP A 39 22.42 5.57 11.87
C TRP A 39 23.32 4.78 10.93
N LEU A 40 23.77 3.57 11.32
CA LEU A 40 24.52 2.66 10.43
C LEU A 40 23.64 2.11 9.32
N ASP A 41 22.41 1.67 9.65
CA ASP A 41 21.46 1.23 8.64
C ASP A 41 21.14 2.36 7.65
N LEU A 42 21.06 3.60 8.09
CA LEU A 42 20.86 4.76 7.22
C LEU A 42 22.01 4.92 6.22
N ILE A 43 23.27 4.77 6.66
CA ILE A 43 24.45 4.86 5.78
C ILE A 43 24.38 3.80 4.67
N PHE A 44 24.08 2.55 5.00
CA PHE A 44 24.00 1.47 4.01
C PHE A 44 22.75 1.56 3.13
N ALA A 45 21.65 2.06 3.65
CA ALA A 45 20.41 2.25 2.89
C ALA A 45 20.44 3.51 2.01
N TRP A 46 21.32 4.48 2.30
CA TRP A 46 21.35 5.79 1.65
C TRP A 46 21.42 5.70 0.11
N PRO A 47 22.29 4.89 -0.52
CA PRO A 47 22.31 4.78 -1.98
C PRO A 47 20.96 4.30 -2.56
N ALA A 48 20.28 3.36 -1.90
CA ALA A 48 18.99 2.88 -2.34
C ALA A 48 17.89 3.93 -2.15
N ILE A 49 17.96 4.72 -1.07
CA ILE A 49 17.03 5.82 -0.79
C ILE A 49 17.19 6.91 -1.85
N VAL A 50 18.44 7.30 -2.13
CA VAL A 50 18.76 8.32 -3.17
C VAL A 50 18.30 7.84 -4.55
N TYR A 51 18.61 6.60 -4.91
CA TYR A 51 18.18 6.01 -6.17
C TYR A 51 16.64 6.00 -6.30
N ARG A 52 15.93 5.63 -5.24
CA ARG A 52 14.46 5.62 -5.24
C ARG A 52 13.91 7.03 -5.36
N ARG A 53 14.47 8.01 -4.64
CA ARG A 53 14.08 9.42 -4.77
C ARG A 53 14.31 9.93 -6.18
N TRP A 54 15.46 9.62 -6.80
CA TRP A 54 15.74 10.00 -8.16
C TRP A 54 14.80 9.33 -9.18
N LYS A 55 14.56 8.02 -9.04
CA LYS A 55 13.76 7.25 -10.01
C LYS A 55 12.25 7.43 -9.85
N TYR A 56 11.77 7.56 -8.61
CA TYR A 56 10.34 7.54 -8.27
C TYR A 56 9.85 8.86 -7.65
N GLY A 57 10.70 9.88 -7.52
CA GLY A 57 10.37 11.15 -6.88
C GLY A 57 10.28 11.11 -5.35
N GLU A 58 10.30 9.92 -4.73
CA GLU A 58 10.10 9.75 -3.29
C GLU A 58 11.08 8.76 -2.68
N ALA A 59 11.52 9.05 -1.44
CA ALA A 59 12.34 8.13 -0.65
C ALA A 59 11.43 7.18 0.15
N PHE A 60 11.57 5.89 -0.07
CA PHE A 60 10.80 4.88 0.65
C PHE A 60 11.65 3.68 1.06
N ARG A 61 11.17 2.95 2.07
CA ARG A 61 11.75 1.72 2.57
C ARG A 61 10.74 0.57 2.42
N ARG A 62 11.22 -0.67 2.56
CA ARG A 62 10.40 -1.88 2.46
C ARG A 62 10.45 -2.63 3.79
N ILE A 63 9.30 -2.94 4.36
CA ILE A 63 9.15 -3.86 5.47
C ILE A 63 8.78 -5.22 4.88
N TYR A 64 9.59 -6.23 5.17
CA TYR A 64 9.33 -7.58 4.71
C TYR A 64 8.12 -8.17 5.43
N LEU A 65 7.29 -8.86 4.67
CA LEU A 65 6.16 -9.64 5.13
C LEU A 65 6.45 -11.12 4.85
N ASP A 66 5.54 -11.99 5.23
CA ASP A 66 5.57 -13.37 4.79
C ASP A 66 5.33 -13.50 3.26
N GLU A 67 5.49 -14.71 2.72
CA GLU A 67 5.23 -15.07 1.30
C GLU A 67 6.00 -14.24 0.25
N GLY A 68 7.16 -13.66 0.64
CA GLY A 68 8.01 -12.91 -0.29
C GLY A 68 7.49 -11.53 -0.67
N LEU A 69 6.44 -11.03 0.00
CA LEU A 69 5.89 -9.70 -0.19
C LEU A 69 6.50 -8.69 0.80
N TRP A 70 6.32 -7.41 0.52
CA TRP A 70 6.74 -6.31 1.37
C TRP A 70 5.75 -5.15 1.35
N ALA A 71 5.66 -4.47 2.49
CA ALA A 71 4.97 -3.20 2.58
C ALA A 71 5.95 -2.06 2.30
N ILE A 72 5.50 -1.07 1.53
CA ILE A 72 6.24 0.16 1.24
C ILE A 72 5.84 1.20 2.28
N VAL A 73 6.85 1.86 2.89
CA VAL A 73 6.65 2.87 3.92
C VAL A 73 7.65 4.03 3.75
N ASP A 74 7.35 5.17 4.32
CA ASP A 74 8.31 6.26 4.44
C ASP A 74 9.49 5.87 5.34
N THR A 75 10.66 6.47 5.11
CA THR A 75 11.87 6.15 5.86
C THR A 75 11.70 6.33 7.38
N ALA A 76 10.98 7.36 7.81
CA ALA A 76 10.72 7.61 9.23
C ALA A 76 9.83 6.51 9.86
N ASP A 77 8.80 6.07 9.14
CA ASP A 77 7.91 5.02 9.59
C ASP A 77 8.58 3.64 9.55
N TYR A 78 9.54 3.43 8.65
CA TYR A 78 10.35 2.21 8.64
C TYR A 78 11.06 1.99 9.97
N TYR A 79 11.81 2.96 10.50
CA TYR A 79 12.52 2.80 11.77
C TYR A 79 11.59 2.57 12.97
N ARG A 80 10.35 3.04 12.88
CA ARG A 80 9.35 2.84 13.93
C ARG A 80 8.74 1.44 13.91
N TYR A 81 8.55 0.86 12.72
CA TYR A 81 7.72 -0.32 12.56
C TYR A 81 8.46 -1.56 12.02
N ALA A 82 9.66 -1.45 11.44
CA ALA A 82 10.40 -2.58 10.88
C ALA A 82 10.84 -3.63 11.90
N GLY A 83 10.99 -3.25 13.19
CA GLY A 83 11.37 -4.17 14.25
C GLY A 83 10.27 -5.16 14.68
N PHE A 84 9.04 -5.03 14.15
CA PHE A 84 7.94 -5.95 14.41
C PHE A 84 7.82 -7.00 13.29
N LYS A 85 7.36 -8.19 13.65
CA LYS A 85 6.99 -9.21 12.66
C LYS A 85 5.64 -8.85 12.05
N TRP A 86 5.62 -8.62 10.74
CA TRP A 86 4.44 -8.34 9.96
C TRP A 86 4.11 -9.51 9.05
N CYS A 87 2.82 -9.78 8.87
CA CYS A 87 2.28 -10.81 8.01
C CYS A 87 1.32 -10.19 6.99
N ILE A 88 0.98 -10.95 5.96
CA ILE A 88 -0.06 -10.57 5.01
C ILE A 88 -1.42 -10.86 5.65
N GLY A 89 -2.31 -9.87 5.62
CA GLY A 89 -3.72 -10.03 5.93
C GLY A 89 -4.56 -9.52 4.81
N GLY A 90 -5.78 -10.03 4.65
CA GLY A 90 -6.69 -9.58 3.63
C GLY A 90 -7.41 -10.72 2.93
N PHE A 91 -8.23 -10.37 1.95
CA PHE A 91 -9.07 -11.32 1.22
C PHE A 91 -9.30 -10.83 -0.21
N GLU A 92 -9.47 -11.75 -1.16
CA GLU A 92 -9.82 -11.46 -2.58
C GLU A 92 -8.91 -10.45 -3.29
N GLY A 93 -7.58 -10.59 -3.08
CA GLY A 93 -6.59 -9.75 -3.78
C GLY A 93 -6.43 -8.34 -3.19
N LYS A 94 -7.02 -8.08 -2.00
CA LYS A 94 -6.74 -6.90 -1.18
C LYS A 94 -5.84 -7.31 -0.03
N PHE A 95 -4.56 -6.99 -0.13
CA PHE A 95 -3.55 -7.35 0.87
C PHE A 95 -3.19 -6.14 1.72
N TYR A 96 -2.94 -6.40 3.01
CA TYR A 96 -2.52 -5.40 3.99
C TYR A 96 -1.41 -5.98 4.87
N ALA A 97 -0.49 -5.14 5.33
CA ALA A 97 0.45 -5.52 6.37
C ALA A 97 -0.26 -5.52 7.72
N VAL A 98 -0.31 -6.69 8.36
CA VAL A 98 -0.97 -6.89 9.65
C VAL A 98 -0.05 -7.58 10.63
N ARG A 99 -0.30 -7.40 11.92
CA ARG A 99 0.31 -8.19 12.99
C ARG A 99 -0.66 -8.46 14.10
N GLY A 100 -0.47 -9.59 14.80
CA GLY A 100 -1.12 -9.83 16.09
C GLY A 100 -0.47 -8.99 17.19
N GLN A 101 -1.26 -8.34 18.01
CA GLN A 101 -0.84 -7.69 19.23
C GLN A 101 -1.61 -8.30 20.40
N ARG A 102 -0.87 -8.89 21.34
CA ARG A 102 -1.51 -9.43 22.57
C ARG A 102 -1.95 -8.27 23.44
N ILE A 103 -3.21 -8.24 23.81
CA ILE A 103 -3.85 -7.23 24.66
C ILE A 103 -4.31 -7.79 26.01
N GLY A 104 -4.29 -9.10 26.15
CA GLY A 104 -4.61 -9.86 27.37
C GLY A 104 -3.98 -11.23 27.33
N PRO A 105 -4.14 -12.08 28.38
CA PRO A 105 -3.60 -13.43 28.42
C PRO A 105 -4.01 -14.28 27.22
N ASP A 106 -5.30 -14.21 26.85
CA ASP A 106 -5.90 -14.99 25.75
C ASP A 106 -6.43 -14.12 24.61
N ASP A 107 -6.23 -12.79 24.68
CA ASP A 107 -6.73 -11.84 23.68
C ASP A 107 -5.66 -11.39 22.70
N LEU A 108 -5.93 -11.63 21.42
CA LEU A 108 -5.10 -11.17 20.29
C LEU A 108 -5.86 -10.18 19.42
N LYS A 109 -5.37 -8.95 19.34
CA LYS A 109 -5.90 -7.92 18.44
C LYS A 109 -5.09 -7.87 17.14
N ILE A 110 -5.78 -7.92 16.01
CA ILE A 110 -5.13 -7.69 14.70
C ILE A 110 -4.95 -6.20 14.48
N VAL A 111 -3.70 -5.80 14.33
CA VAL A 111 -3.30 -4.40 14.08
C VAL A 111 -2.85 -4.27 12.63
N ARG A 112 -3.34 -3.25 11.94
CA ARG A 112 -2.97 -2.93 10.55
C ARG A 112 -1.94 -1.81 10.52
N LEU A 113 -0.88 -1.96 9.70
CA LEU A 113 0.23 -1.02 9.61
C LEU A 113 -0.24 0.41 9.26
N HIS A 114 -1.07 0.55 8.24
CA HIS A 114 -1.60 1.85 7.80
C HIS A 114 -2.35 2.60 8.92
N ARG A 115 -3.07 1.89 9.80
CA ARG A 115 -3.75 2.52 10.93
C ARG A 115 -2.78 3.08 11.97
N LEU A 116 -1.66 2.38 12.21
CA LEU A 116 -0.60 2.87 13.11
C LEU A 116 0.11 4.08 12.52
N ILE A 117 0.46 4.04 11.23
CA ILE A 117 1.13 5.14 10.54
C ILE A 117 0.28 6.41 10.58
N MET A 118 -1.02 6.29 10.33
CA MET A 118 -1.95 7.42 10.31
C MET A 118 -2.49 7.80 11.70
N ASN A 119 -2.14 7.03 12.74
CA ASN A 119 -2.75 7.17 14.07
C ASN A 119 -4.27 7.31 13.96
N ALA A 120 -4.89 6.41 13.18
CA ALA A 120 -6.28 6.52 12.77
C ALA A 120 -7.22 6.38 13.98
N PRO A 121 -8.07 7.38 14.27
CA PRO A 121 -9.03 7.32 15.35
C PRO A 121 -10.06 6.22 15.11
N GLU A 122 -10.75 5.84 16.19
CA GLU A 122 -11.86 4.91 16.09
C GLU A 122 -13.01 5.53 15.26
N GLY A 123 -13.70 4.70 14.49
CA GLY A 123 -14.76 5.17 13.57
C GLY A 123 -14.28 5.65 12.20
N LEU A 124 -13.01 6.02 12.02
CA LEU A 124 -12.46 6.34 10.71
C LEU A 124 -11.68 5.16 10.12
N LEU A 125 -11.74 5.06 8.81
CA LEU A 125 -10.94 4.15 8.00
C LEU A 125 -9.68 4.84 7.51
N VAL A 126 -8.68 4.05 7.10
CA VAL A 126 -7.56 4.55 6.30
C VAL A 126 -7.74 4.02 4.89
N ASP A 127 -7.83 4.94 3.94
CA ASP A 127 -7.95 4.66 2.52
C ASP A 127 -6.58 4.78 1.85
N HIS A 128 -6.31 3.89 0.89
CA HIS A 128 -5.13 3.94 0.02
C HIS A 128 -5.55 4.57 -1.32
N ARG A 129 -5.03 5.75 -1.63
CA ARG A 129 -5.40 6.52 -2.84
C ARG A 129 -5.25 5.68 -4.12
N ASN A 130 -4.17 4.91 -4.24
CA ASN A 130 -3.90 4.01 -5.37
C ASN A 130 -4.58 2.64 -5.25
N SER A 131 -5.34 2.38 -4.17
CA SER A 131 -5.97 1.08 -3.85
C SER A 131 -4.99 -0.08 -3.71
N ASP A 132 -3.71 0.17 -3.41
CA ASP A 132 -2.72 -0.83 -3.04
C ASP A 132 -2.53 -0.80 -1.51
N GLY A 133 -3.05 -1.81 -0.80
CA GLY A 133 -2.98 -1.88 0.66
C GLY A 133 -1.58 -2.18 1.21
N LEU A 134 -0.59 -2.45 0.36
CA LEU A 134 0.80 -2.61 0.74
C LEU A 134 1.63 -1.33 0.56
N ASP A 135 1.11 -0.32 -0.13
CA ASP A 135 1.74 1.00 -0.25
C ASP A 135 1.30 1.92 0.89
N ASN A 136 2.03 1.84 2.01
CA ASN A 136 1.73 2.55 3.24
C ASN A 136 2.51 3.87 3.39
N ARG A 137 2.90 4.51 2.29
CA ARG A 137 3.47 5.86 2.31
C ARG A 137 2.38 6.87 2.70
N ARG A 138 2.74 7.87 3.51
CA ARG A 138 1.79 8.88 4.01
C ARG A 138 1.13 9.66 2.88
N THR A 139 1.85 9.90 1.77
CA THR A 139 1.32 10.53 0.54
C THR A 139 0.20 9.72 -0.10
N ASN A 140 0.23 8.38 0.05
CA ASN A 140 -0.80 7.47 -0.46
C ASN A 140 -1.94 7.22 0.53
N LEU A 141 -1.74 7.51 1.83
CA LEU A 141 -2.73 7.26 2.88
C LEU A 141 -3.58 8.51 3.14
N ARG A 142 -4.86 8.29 3.47
CA ARG A 142 -5.74 9.34 3.97
C ARG A 142 -6.77 8.75 4.93
N LEU A 143 -7.24 9.56 5.87
CA LEU A 143 -8.38 9.20 6.71
C LEU A 143 -9.66 9.33 5.88
N ALA A 144 -10.58 8.39 6.05
CA ALA A 144 -11.83 8.34 5.29
C ALA A 144 -12.97 7.81 6.15
N THR A 145 -14.16 8.30 5.92
CA THR A 145 -15.39 7.66 6.37
C THR A 145 -15.67 6.41 5.53
N HIS A 146 -16.60 5.57 5.97
CA HIS A 146 -17.08 4.42 5.18
C HIS A 146 -17.60 4.81 3.80
N ALA A 147 -18.30 5.95 3.71
CA ALA A 147 -18.86 6.47 2.46
C ALA A 147 -17.75 6.88 1.48
N GLU A 148 -16.77 7.65 1.96
CA GLU A 148 -15.63 8.11 1.17
C GLU A 148 -14.74 6.95 0.68
N ASN A 149 -14.46 5.99 1.56
CA ASN A 149 -13.69 4.80 1.18
C ASN A 149 -14.40 3.96 0.09
N THR A 150 -15.75 3.94 0.11
CA THR A 150 -16.53 3.29 -0.94
C THR A 150 -16.41 4.01 -2.28
N GLN A 151 -16.26 5.33 -2.28
CA GLN A 151 -16.10 6.15 -3.50
C GLN A 151 -14.77 5.87 -4.23
N ASN A 152 -13.71 5.54 -3.49
CA ASN A 152 -12.43 5.10 -4.05
C ASN A 152 -12.41 3.60 -4.44
N SER A 153 -13.53 2.90 -4.40
CA SER A 153 -13.57 1.46 -4.67
C SER A 153 -13.27 1.14 -6.13
N ARG A 154 -12.59 0.02 -6.35
CA ARG A 154 -12.37 -0.51 -7.70
C ARG A 154 -13.69 -0.92 -8.33
N LYS A 155 -13.73 -0.89 -9.64
CA LYS A 155 -14.85 -1.41 -10.42
C LYS A 155 -15.14 -2.87 -10.06
N ARG A 156 -16.41 -3.21 -9.92
CA ARG A 156 -16.86 -4.60 -9.71
C ARG A 156 -16.62 -5.45 -10.95
N LYS A 157 -16.22 -6.69 -10.76
CA LYS A 157 -16.10 -7.68 -11.84
C LYS A 157 -17.48 -8.04 -12.38
N GLY A 158 -17.56 -8.50 -13.64
CA GLY A 158 -18.81 -8.99 -14.25
C GLY A 158 -19.77 -7.91 -14.77
N THR A 159 -19.31 -6.67 -14.91
CA THR A 159 -20.10 -5.59 -15.53
C THR A 159 -19.88 -5.53 -17.04
N THR A 160 -20.86 -5.01 -17.79
CA THR A 160 -20.85 -4.93 -19.26
C THR A 160 -19.83 -3.93 -19.83
N SER A 161 -19.33 -3.00 -19.04
CA SER A 161 -18.30 -2.02 -19.41
C SER A 161 -16.99 -2.30 -18.66
N LYS A 162 -15.86 -1.83 -19.15
CA LYS A 162 -14.58 -1.78 -18.44
C LYS A 162 -14.44 -0.53 -17.56
N TYR A 163 -15.29 0.48 -17.73
CA TYR A 163 -15.25 1.75 -17.00
C TYR A 163 -16.17 1.76 -15.78
N ILE A 164 -15.76 2.51 -14.75
CA ILE A 164 -16.56 2.74 -13.53
C ILE A 164 -17.76 3.61 -13.88
N GLY A 165 -18.94 3.26 -13.33
CA GLY A 165 -20.17 4.03 -13.52
C GLY A 165 -20.81 3.90 -14.89
N VAL A 166 -20.27 3.04 -15.77
CA VAL A 166 -20.77 2.81 -17.13
C VAL A 166 -21.31 1.40 -17.27
N SER A 167 -22.43 1.27 -17.96
CA SER A 167 -23.06 -0.02 -18.31
C SER A 167 -23.72 0.06 -19.70
N PHE A 168 -23.76 -1.06 -20.42
CA PHE A 168 -24.43 -1.15 -21.72
C PHE A 168 -25.89 -1.56 -21.55
N ASP A 169 -26.80 -0.77 -22.08
CA ASP A 169 -28.22 -1.12 -22.17
C ASP A 169 -28.49 -1.85 -23.47
N ARG A 170 -28.68 -3.18 -23.38
CA ARG A 170 -28.92 -4.03 -24.55
C ARG A 170 -30.24 -3.73 -25.26
N LYS A 171 -31.25 -3.17 -24.56
CA LYS A 171 -32.57 -2.86 -25.16
C LYS A 171 -32.48 -1.55 -25.96
N ALA A 172 -31.82 -0.54 -25.41
CA ALA A 172 -31.64 0.74 -26.06
C ALA A 172 -30.46 0.78 -27.05
N GLY A 173 -29.53 -0.19 -26.97
CA GLY A 173 -28.34 -0.26 -27.83
C GLY A 173 -27.29 0.81 -27.53
N ASN A 174 -27.28 1.36 -26.31
CA ASN A 174 -26.41 2.48 -25.94
C ASN A 174 -25.74 2.29 -24.58
N TRP A 175 -24.77 3.15 -24.27
CA TRP A 175 -24.04 3.17 -23.00
C TRP A 175 -24.72 4.12 -22.01
N ARG A 176 -24.96 3.62 -20.80
CA ARG A 176 -25.53 4.39 -19.70
C ARG A 176 -24.44 4.80 -18.72
N SER A 177 -24.44 6.07 -18.30
CA SER A 177 -23.59 6.59 -17.24
C SER A 177 -24.41 6.97 -16.01
N GLY A 178 -23.91 6.65 -14.82
CA GLY A 178 -24.55 6.98 -13.56
C GLY A 178 -23.58 6.92 -12.39
N ILE A 179 -23.89 7.68 -11.32
CA ILE A 179 -23.07 7.76 -10.11
C ILE A 179 -23.96 7.62 -8.87
N MET A 180 -23.41 7.04 -7.81
CA MET A 180 -24.09 6.90 -6.53
C MET A 180 -23.59 7.98 -5.56
N PHE A 181 -24.45 8.89 -5.11
CA PHE A 181 -24.09 9.90 -4.13
C PHE A 181 -25.12 9.97 -3.01
N LYS A 182 -24.66 9.96 -1.75
CA LYS A 182 -25.52 9.96 -0.55
C LYS A 182 -26.63 8.92 -0.61
N LYS A 183 -26.31 7.69 -1.01
CA LYS A 183 -27.22 6.54 -1.20
C LYS A 183 -28.26 6.74 -2.30
N LYS A 184 -28.15 7.78 -3.14
CA LYS A 184 -29.03 8.02 -4.30
C LYS A 184 -28.26 7.77 -5.59
N ALA A 185 -28.90 7.05 -6.52
CA ALA A 185 -28.38 6.90 -7.87
C ALA A 185 -28.69 8.16 -8.67
N ILE A 186 -27.67 8.77 -9.24
CA ILE A 186 -27.80 9.94 -10.12
C ILE A 186 -27.54 9.46 -11.54
N TRP A 187 -28.51 9.67 -12.40
CA TRP A 187 -28.42 9.43 -13.82
C TRP A 187 -27.62 10.54 -14.50
N LEU A 188 -26.65 10.18 -15.33
CA LEU A 188 -25.76 11.14 -16.01
C LEU A 188 -26.01 11.22 -17.52
N GLY A 189 -26.70 10.23 -18.09
CA GLY A 189 -27.08 10.22 -19.50
C GLY A 189 -26.86 8.88 -20.19
N SER A 190 -27.32 8.82 -21.47
CA SER A 190 -27.07 7.76 -22.43
C SER A 190 -26.17 8.26 -23.55
N PHE A 191 -25.29 7.42 -24.06
CA PHE A 191 -24.24 7.78 -25.01
C PHE A 191 -24.06 6.64 -26.02
N ASP A 192 -23.76 6.96 -27.25
CA ASP A 192 -23.44 5.98 -28.29
C ASP A 192 -22.00 5.43 -28.10
N ASP A 193 -21.12 6.20 -27.43
CA ASP A 193 -19.73 5.85 -27.17
C ASP A 193 -19.47 5.56 -25.68
N GLU A 194 -18.79 4.44 -25.42
CA GLU A 194 -18.41 4.00 -24.06
C GLU A 194 -17.46 4.99 -23.37
N ILE A 195 -16.52 5.59 -24.13
CA ILE A 195 -15.53 6.53 -23.60
C ILE A 195 -16.22 7.86 -23.23
N ALA A 196 -17.15 8.32 -24.05
CA ALA A 196 -17.93 9.53 -23.73
C ALA A 196 -18.72 9.35 -22.43
N ALA A 197 -19.41 8.20 -22.25
CA ALA A 197 -20.09 7.86 -21.00
C ALA A 197 -19.14 7.85 -19.80
N ALA A 198 -17.92 7.33 -19.96
CA ALA A 198 -16.92 7.26 -18.90
C ALA A 198 -16.33 8.64 -18.53
N ARG A 199 -16.15 9.53 -19.50
CA ARG A 199 -15.72 10.93 -19.24
C ARG A 199 -16.74 11.71 -18.44
N VAL A 200 -18.03 11.56 -18.78
CA VAL A 200 -19.12 12.21 -18.03
C VAL A 200 -19.18 11.66 -16.59
N TYR A 201 -18.94 10.36 -16.41
CA TYR A 201 -18.79 9.82 -15.05
C TYR A 201 -17.62 10.47 -14.31
N ASP A 202 -16.46 10.64 -14.93
CA ASP A 202 -15.26 11.20 -14.29
C ASP A 202 -15.50 12.66 -13.84
N GLU A 203 -16.18 13.47 -14.65
CA GLU A 203 -16.56 14.84 -14.26
C GLU A 203 -17.56 14.84 -13.08
N ALA A 204 -18.54 13.97 -13.09
CA ALA A 204 -19.45 13.80 -11.96
C ALA A 204 -18.71 13.30 -10.71
N ALA A 205 -17.78 12.35 -10.85
CA ALA A 205 -16.99 11.85 -9.74
C ALA A 205 -16.13 12.94 -9.11
N LYS A 206 -15.44 13.76 -9.89
CA LYS A 206 -14.71 14.94 -9.40
C LYS A 206 -15.63 15.88 -8.61
N LYS A 207 -16.82 16.17 -9.14
CA LYS A 207 -17.80 17.07 -8.51
C LYS A 207 -18.35 16.52 -7.19
N TYR A 208 -18.74 15.25 -7.14
CA TYR A 208 -19.44 14.66 -5.99
C TYR A 208 -18.52 14.04 -4.95
N TYR A 209 -17.38 13.48 -5.36
CA TYR A 209 -16.46 12.74 -4.51
C TYR A 209 -15.17 13.50 -4.19
N GLY A 210 -14.88 14.60 -4.93
CA GLY A 210 -13.68 15.41 -4.71
C GLY A 210 -12.41 14.56 -4.76
N GLU A 211 -11.57 14.68 -3.74
CA GLU A 211 -10.30 13.95 -3.64
C GLU A 211 -10.48 12.42 -3.52
N PHE A 212 -11.66 11.93 -3.14
CA PHE A 212 -11.98 10.50 -3.08
C PHE A 212 -12.45 9.93 -4.41
N ALA A 213 -12.57 10.76 -5.46
CA ALA A 213 -12.98 10.31 -6.76
C ALA A 213 -11.96 9.33 -7.36
N ARG A 214 -12.44 8.16 -7.77
CA ARG A 214 -11.69 7.26 -8.62
C ARG A 214 -12.11 7.49 -10.07
N LEU A 215 -11.17 7.99 -10.87
CA LEU A 215 -11.40 8.32 -12.27
C LEU A 215 -11.07 7.12 -13.17
N ASN A 216 -11.79 7.03 -14.29
CA ASN A 216 -11.48 6.11 -15.39
C ASN A 216 -10.25 6.58 -16.17
N PHE A 217 -10.12 7.91 -16.31
CA PHE A 217 -9.00 8.58 -16.99
C PHE A 217 -8.34 9.55 -16.00
N PRO A 218 -7.44 9.04 -15.11
CA PRO A 218 -6.71 9.93 -14.22
C PRO A 218 -5.84 10.87 -15.05
N GLU A 219 -5.85 12.16 -14.71
CA GLU A 219 -4.93 13.13 -15.26
C GLU A 219 -3.51 12.67 -14.91
N ALA A 220 -2.60 12.68 -15.88
CA ALA A 220 -1.20 12.40 -15.63
C ALA A 220 -0.73 13.39 -14.54
N ALA A 221 -0.21 12.86 -13.43
CA ALA A 221 0.35 13.70 -12.38
C ALA A 221 1.39 14.63 -13.02
N THR A 222 1.11 15.92 -13.07
CA THR A 222 2.10 16.92 -13.50
C THR A 222 3.24 16.83 -12.51
N PRO A 223 4.47 16.52 -12.93
CA PRO A 223 5.60 16.53 -12.00
C PRO A 223 5.78 17.98 -11.52
N SER A 224 5.62 18.18 -10.21
CA SER A 224 5.94 19.41 -9.51
C SER A 224 7.43 19.55 -9.28
#